data_985f4e7639ed72be2404734622e4ccfc
#
_entry.id   985f4e7639ed72be2404734622e4ccfc
#
_cell.length_a   1.000
_cell.length_b   1.000
_cell.length_c   1.000
_cell.angle_alpha   90.00
_cell.angle_beta   90.00
_cell.angle_gamma   90.00
#
_symmetry.space_group_name_H-M   'P 1'
#
loop_
_entity.id
_entity.type
_entity.pdbx_description
1 polymer ?
#
loop_
_entity_poly.entity_id
_entity_poly.type
_entity_poly.pdbx_seq_one_letter_code
_entity_poly.pdbx_strand_id
1 'polypeptide(L)'
;MRRTILITALALFVAVSSGAQSRGGADSSAQELAQALQRKYDGIKDFSAEFTHTYRGGVLKKEIVEKGRLLVKKPGKMRWQYTAPEQKLFVSDGVKMYSYIPQDKQVIVTTIPPDDQITTPTMFLVGKGNLARDFSASIVEPPAGAPAGTRALKLVPKKPQREYDWLLLEVAPQTLQLRGLVTSDAQGGLSSFSFTNLKENTDVADKEFAFTIPRGVDVVTDAPSR
;
A
#
# COMPACT_ATOMS: atom_id res chain seq x y z
N MET A 1 -5.95 -75.80 47.07
CA MET A 1 -4.98 -75.06 46.21
C MET A 1 -5.73 -74.17 45.29
N ARG A 2 -5.86 -72.87 45.65
CA ARG A 2 -6.50 -71.83 44.81
C ARG A 2 -5.43 -70.84 44.34
N ARG A 3 -5.15 -70.79 43.03
CA ARG A 3 -4.23 -69.85 42.42
C ARG A 3 -5.01 -68.57 42.04
N THR A 4 -4.67 -67.49 42.68
CA THR A 4 -5.18 -66.13 42.38
C THR A 4 -4.33 -65.53 41.28
N ILE A 5 -4.93 -65.16 40.15
CA ILE A 5 -4.27 -64.49 39.05
C ILE A 5 -4.53 -62.99 39.27
N LEU A 6 -3.44 -62.25 39.46
CA LEU A 6 -3.44 -60.78 39.52
C LEU A 6 -3.35 -60.23 38.06
N ILE A 7 -4.37 -59.52 37.61
CA ILE A 7 -4.36 -58.80 36.33
C ILE A 7 -3.96 -57.37 36.62
N THR A 8 -2.76 -56.99 36.19
CA THR A 8 -2.28 -55.59 36.24
C THR A 8 -2.75 -54.87 35.02
N ALA A 9 -3.69 -53.96 35.18
CA ALA A 9 -4.14 -53.04 34.07
C ALA A 9 -3.14 -51.89 33.90
N LEU A 10 -2.45 -51.87 32.77
CA LEU A 10 -1.57 -50.79 32.36
C LEU A 10 -2.41 -49.70 31.67
N ALA A 11 -2.66 -48.56 32.34
CA ALA A 11 -3.33 -47.40 31.77
C ALA A 11 -2.34 -46.61 30.93
N LEU A 12 -2.55 -46.62 29.60
CA LEU A 12 -1.79 -45.83 28.64
C LEU A 12 -2.35 -44.39 28.62
N PHE A 13 -1.64 -43.45 29.22
CA PHE A 13 -1.96 -42.03 29.17
C PHE A 13 -1.48 -41.46 27.82
N VAL A 14 -2.39 -41.25 26.85
CA VAL A 14 -2.12 -40.53 25.61
C VAL A 14 -2.19 -39.05 25.93
N ALA A 15 -1.03 -38.41 26.01
CA ALA A 15 -0.93 -36.95 26.09
C ALA A 15 -1.28 -36.34 24.73
N VAL A 16 -2.47 -35.77 24.62
CA VAL A 16 -2.87 -34.94 23.46
C VAL A 16 -2.16 -33.60 23.62
N SER A 17 -1.04 -33.45 22.93
CA SER A 17 -0.37 -32.15 22.80
C SER A 17 -1.19 -31.27 21.87
N SER A 18 -2.01 -30.36 22.41
CA SER A 18 -2.74 -29.36 21.67
C SER A 18 -1.76 -28.37 21.00
N GLY A 19 -1.66 -28.43 19.69
CA GLY A 19 -0.85 -27.50 18.88
C GLY A 19 -1.44 -26.09 18.88
N ALA A 20 -1.05 -25.29 19.86
CA ALA A 20 -1.38 -23.87 19.95
C ALA A 20 -0.16 -22.98 19.68
N GLN A 21 0.62 -23.30 18.64
CA GLN A 21 1.92 -22.61 18.43
C GLN A 21 2.13 -21.93 17.08
N SER A 22 1.14 -21.80 16.20
CA SER A 22 1.40 -21.24 14.86
C SER A 22 0.99 -19.78 14.64
N ARG A 23 0.11 -19.21 15.45
CA ARG A 23 -0.34 -17.81 15.24
C ARG A 23 0.68 -16.76 15.68
N GLY A 24 1.34 -16.94 16.80
CA GLY A 24 2.32 -15.97 17.31
C GLY A 24 3.56 -15.81 16.41
N GLY A 25 4.00 -16.88 15.73
CA GLY A 25 5.15 -16.82 14.82
C GLY A 25 4.88 -16.11 13.50
N ALA A 26 3.65 -16.22 12.97
CA ALA A 26 3.26 -15.54 11.73
C ALA A 26 3.06 -14.02 11.94
N ASP A 27 2.48 -13.63 13.08
CA ASP A 27 2.29 -12.23 13.42
C ASP A 27 3.62 -11.51 13.68
N SER A 28 4.59 -12.17 14.36
CA SER A 28 5.93 -11.61 14.56
C SER A 28 6.65 -11.39 13.23
N SER A 29 6.59 -12.35 12.30
CA SER A 29 7.23 -12.24 10.97
C SER A 29 6.59 -11.15 10.09
N ALA A 30 5.29 -10.91 10.20
CA ALA A 30 4.60 -9.83 9.51
C ALA A 30 5.02 -8.46 10.05
N GLN A 31 5.11 -8.34 11.37
CA GLN A 31 5.54 -7.11 12.03
C GLN A 31 7.01 -6.80 11.73
N GLU A 32 7.87 -7.81 11.70
CA GLU A 32 9.27 -7.68 11.30
C GLU A 32 9.41 -7.20 9.86
N LEU A 33 8.59 -7.75 8.94
CA LEU A 33 8.56 -7.29 7.55
C LEU A 33 8.09 -5.84 7.44
N ALA A 34 7.03 -5.45 8.17
CA ALA A 34 6.54 -4.07 8.21
C ALA A 34 7.63 -3.10 8.69
N GLN A 35 8.37 -3.47 9.75
CA GLN A 35 9.49 -2.68 10.26
C GLN A 35 10.66 -2.62 9.26
N ALA A 36 10.99 -3.72 8.60
CA ALA A 36 12.05 -3.75 7.59
C ALA A 36 11.72 -2.87 6.39
N LEU A 37 10.46 -2.91 5.92
CA LEU A 37 9.95 -2.02 4.88
C LEU A 37 9.99 -0.55 5.33
N GLN A 38 9.56 -0.25 6.54
CA GLN A 38 9.64 1.11 7.09
C GLN A 38 11.07 1.62 7.05
N ARG A 39 12.04 0.87 7.63
CA ARG A 39 13.46 1.28 7.61
C ARG A 39 14.00 1.49 6.21
N LYS A 40 13.68 0.57 5.27
CA LYS A 40 14.09 0.74 3.87
C LYS A 40 13.54 2.03 3.29
N TYR A 41 12.23 2.23 3.42
CA TYR A 41 11.58 3.40 2.83
C TYR A 41 11.96 4.71 3.52
N ASP A 42 12.29 4.70 4.82
CA ASP A 42 12.85 5.87 5.50
C ASP A 42 14.17 6.32 4.88
N GLY A 43 14.99 5.37 4.41
CA GLY A 43 16.27 5.63 3.73
C GLY A 43 16.17 6.07 2.27
N ILE A 44 14.99 5.89 1.60
CA ILE A 44 14.79 6.33 0.22
C ILE A 44 14.44 7.82 0.21
N LYS A 45 15.21 8.61 -0.55
CA LYS A 45 14.99 10.05 -0.73
C LYS A 45 14.01 10.33 -1.86
N ASP A 46 14.17 9.62 -2.97
CA ASP A 46 13.32 9.72 -4.15
C ASP A 46 13.26 8.39 -4.90
N PHE A 47 12.26 8.21 -5.73
CA PHE A 47 12.22 7.12 -6.69
C PHE A 47 11.34 7.47 -7.90
N SER A 48 11.56 6.74 -8.98
CA SER A 48 10.73 6.77 -10.18
C SER A 48 10.30 5.36 -10.55
N ALA A 49 9.11 5.22 -11.12
CA ALA A 49 8.60 3.95 -11.64
C ALA A 49 7.64 4.20 -12.81
N GLU A 50 7.47 3.20 -13.67
CA GLU A 50 6.30 3.06 -14.51
C GLU A 50 5.25 2.28 -13.74
N PHE A 51 3.96 2.58 -13.95
CA PHE A 51 2.90 1.85 -13.29
C PHE A 51 1.81 1.41 -14.27
N THR A 52 1.18 0.30 -13.94
CA THR A 52 -0.13 -0.09 -14.44
C THR A 52 -1.09 -0.07 -13.26
N HIS A 53 -2.16 0.69 -13.39
CA HIS A 53 -3.23 0.79 -12.42
C HIS A 53 -4.44 0.04 -12.95
N THR A 54 -4.94 -0.93 -12.19
CA THR A 54 -6.17 -1.64 -12.48
C THR A 54 -7.18 -1.35 -11.39
N TYR A 55 -8.30 -0.75 -11.75
CA TYR A 55 -9.43 -0.57 -10.84
C TYR A 55 -10.53 -1.57 -11.20
N ARG A 56 -10.98 -2.33 -10.21
CA ARG A 56 -12.14 -3.22 -10.32
C ARG A 56 -13.22 -2.77 -9.36
N GLY A 57 -14.32 -2.24 -9.88
CA GLY A 57 -15.47 -1.81 -9.08
C GLY A 57 -16.12 -2.96 -8.31
N GLY A 58 -16.45 -2.75 -7.05
CA GLY A 58 -17.01 -3.78 -6.17
C GLY A 58 -18.37 -4.31 -6.64
N VAL A 59 -19.27 -3.42 -7.01
CA VAL A 59 -20.67 -3.75 -7.39
C VAL A 59 -20.78 -4.16 -8.86
N LEU A 60 -20.28 -3.34 -9.77
CA LEU A 60 -20.43 -3.55 -11.22
C LEU A 60 -19.34 -4.44 -11.81
N LYS A 61 -18.30 -4.78 -11.05
CA LYS A 61 -17.12 -5.55 -11.49
C LYS A 61 -16.47 -5.04 -12.78
N LYS A 62 -16.74 -3.77 -13.13
CA LYS A 62 -16.13 -3.13 -14.29
C LYS A 62 -14.64 -2.94 -13.98
N GLU A 63 -13.81 -3.36 -14.92
CA GLU A 63 -12.35 -3.20 -14.83
C GLU A 63 -11.92 -2.03 -15.73
N ILE A 64 -11.07 -1.18 -15.16
CA ILE A 64 -10.43 -0.06 -15.85
C ILE A 64 -8.93 -0.25 -15.69
N VAL A 65 -8.20 -0.24 -16.81
CA VAL A 65 -6.74 -0.36 -16.82
C VAL A 65 -6.13 0.93 -17.33
N GLU A 66 -5.26 1.51 -16.55
CA GLU A 66 -4.58 2.77 -16.84
C GLU A 66 -3.07 2.55 -16.70
N LYS A 67 -2.27 3.36 -17.41
CA LYS A 67 -0.81 3.28 -17.36
C LYS A 67 -0.24 4.67 -17.18
N GLY A 68 0.95 4.74 -16.59
CA GLY A 68 1.60 6.01 -16.38
C GLY A 68 2.98 5.91 -15.77
N ARG A 69 3.47 7.06 -15.33
CA ARG A 69 4.75 7.23 -14.66
C ARG A 69 4.54 7.86 -13.28
N LEU A 70 5.27 7.34 -12.31
CA LEU A 70 5.31 7.84 -10.94
C LEU A 70 6.69 8.43 -10.67
N LEU A 71 6.71 9.61 -10.08
CA LEU A 71 7.88 10.21 -9.45
C LEU A 71 7.52 10.53 -8.01
N VAL A 72 8.42 10.22 -7.11
CA VAL A 72 8.31 10.54 -5.68
C VAL A 72 9.60 11.16 -5.21
N LYS A 73 9.50 12.20 -4.38
CA LYS A 73 10.63 12.79 -3.66
C LYS A 73 10.18 13.22 -2.27
N LYS A 74 10.85 12.73 -1.26
CA LYS A 74 10.55 13.06 0.13
C LYS A 74 11.17 14.40 0.55
N PRO A 75 10.48 15.12 1.43
CA PRO A 75 9.17 14.85 1.97
C PRO A 75 8.04 15.34 1.06
N GLY A 76 6.97 14.57 0.98
CA GLY A 76 5.66 15.01 0.50
C GLY A 76 5.49 15.27 -1.00
N LYS A 77 6.54 15.19 -1.83
CA LYS A 77 6.46 15.47 -3.27
C LYS A 77 6.16 14.20 -4.05
N MET A 78 5.18 14.25 -4.95
CA MET A 78 4.85 13.16 -5.87
C MET A 78 4.25 13.68 -7.16
N ARG A 79 4.41 12.90 -8.23
CA ARG A 79 3.80 13.14 -9.53
C ARG A 79 3.34 11.82 -10.13
N TRP A 80 2.02 11.67 -10.26
CA TRP A 80 1.39 10.58 -10.97
C TRP A 80 0.93 11.10 -12.32
N GLN A 81 1.57 10.65 -13.37
CA GLN A 81 1.22 11.04 -14.74
C GLN A 81 0.63 9.84 -15.46
N TYR A 82 -0.68 9.80 -15.59
CA TYR A 82 -1.39 8.83 -16.39
C TYR A 82 -1.26 9.20 -17.87
N THR A 83 -0.95 8.22 -18.70
CA THR A 83 -0.71 8.41 -20.13
C THR A 83 -1.67 7.63 -21.02
N ALA A 84 -2.32 6.62 -20.48
CA ALA A 84 -3.27 5.76 -21.19
C ALA A 84 -4.33 5.19 -20.22
N PRO A 85 -5.58 5.00 -20.67
CA PRO A 85 -6.13 5.44 -21.97
C PRO A 85 -6.31 6.95 -22.02
N GLU A 86 -6.50 7.61 -20.88
CA GLU A 86 -6.72 9.05 -20.74
C GLU A 86 -5.56 9.70 -19.96
N GLN A 87 -5.28 10.94 -20.32
CA GLN A 87 -4.30 11.72 -19.60
C GLN A 87 -4.92 12.28 -18.31
N LYS A 88 -4.26 12.01 -17.18
CA LYS A 88 -4.57 12.61 -15.87
C LYS A 88 -3.25 12.92 -15.17
N LEU A 89 -3.23 13.97 -14.38
CA LEU A 89 -2.03 14.38 -13.67
C LEU A 89 -2.36 14.74 -12.23
N PHE A 90 -1.69 14.05 -11.31
CA PHE A 90 -1.74 14.36 -9.89
C PHE A 90 -0.34 14.76 -9.45
N VAL A 91 -0.20 15.99 -8.95
CA VAL A 91 1.10 16.52 -8.51
C VAL A 91 0.98 17.05 -7.10
N SER A 92 1.90 16.62 -6.24
CA SER A 92 2.13 17.23 -4.94
C SER A 92 3.47 17.94 -4.93
N ASP A 93 3.48 19.20 -4.54
CA ASP A 93 4.70 19.98 -4.35
C ASP A 93 5.26 19.90 -2.90
N GLY A 94 4.59 19.11 -2.04
CA GLY A 94 4.88 18.98 -0.61
C GLY A 94 3.94 19.80 0.28
N VAL A 95 3.21 20.75 -0.28
CA VAL A 95 2.26 21.63 0.44
C VAL A 95 0.84 21.49 -0.12
N LYS A 96 0.74 21.49 -1.46
CA LYS A 96 -0.53 21.38 -2.19
C LYS A 96 -0.53 20.14 -3.07
N MET A 97 -1.71 19.61 -3.28
CA MET A 97 -2.00 18.59 -4.27
C MET A 97 -2.82 19.22 -5.41
N TYR A 98 -2.38 19.00 -6.62
CA TYR A 98 -3.05 19.41 -7.85
C TYR A 98 -3.55 18.17 -8.58
N SER A 99 -4.86 18.07 -8.77
CA SER A 99 -5.50 17.01 -9.56
C SER A 99 -6.02 17.61 -10.85
N TYR A 100 -5.37 17.29 -11.97
CA TYR A 100 -5.68 17.85 -13.28
C TYR A 100 -6.16 16.75 -14.24
N ILE A 101 -7.36 16.93 -14.76
CA ILE A 101 -7.97 16.09 -15.79
C ILE A 101 -8.21 16.99 -17.03
N PRO A 102 -7.38 16.85 -18.07
CA PRO A 102 -7.46 17.74 -19.25
C PRO A 102 -8.82 17.73 -19.94
N GLN A 103 -9.48 16.57 -20.00
CA GLN A 103 -10.80 16.41 -20.65
C GLN A 103 -11.87 17.26 -19.97
N ASP A 104 -11.80 17.37 -18.64
CA ASP A 104 -12.76 18.13 -17.83
C ASP A 104 -12.40 19.62 -17.78
N LYS A 105 -11.23 20.01 -18.31
CA LYS A 105 -10.68 21.37 -18.20
C LYS A 105 -10.72 21.91 -16.77
N GLN A 106 -10.44 21.03 -15.80
CA GLN A 106 -10.54 21.35 -14.37
C GLN A 106 -9.27 20.96 -13.63
N VAL A 107 -8.87 21.82 -12.70
CA VAL A 107 -7.85 21.54 -11.70
C VAL A 107 -8.48 21.64 -10.32
N ILE A 108 -8.38 20.57 -9.53
CA ILE A 108 -8.72 20.58 -8.11
C ILE A 108 -7.43 20.82 -7.34
N VAL A 109 -7.43 21.82 -6.46
CA VAL A 109 -6.28 22.14 -5.59
C VAL A 109 -6.67 21.90 -4.15
N THR A 110 -5.98 20.97 -3.49
CA THR A 110 -6.19 20.65 -2.08
C THR A 110 -4.92 20.92 -1.28
N THR A 111 -5.07 21.26 0.01
CA THR A 111 -3.92 21.36 0.90
C THR A 111 -3.61 19.98 1.47
N ILE A 112 -2.32 19.60 1.47
CA ILE A 112 -1.90 18.34 2.05
C ILE A 112 -2.06 18.41 3.57
N PRO A 113 -2.75 17.43 4.20
CA PRO A 113 -2.92 17.42 5.64
C PRO A 113 -1.58 17.26 6.37
N PRO A 114 -1.49 17.66 7.63
CA PRO A 114 -0.32 17.43 8.48
C PRO A 114 0.11 15.96 8.51
N ASP A 115 1.36 15.69 8.91
CA ASP A 115 2.00 14.37 8.84
C ASP A 115 1.34 13.28 9.70
N ASP A 116 0.55 13.65 10.69
CA ASP A 116 -0.21 12.76 11.54
C ASP A 116 -1.53 12.28 10.93
N GLN A 117 -1.97 12.90 9.83
CA GLN A 117 -3.19 12.55 9.11
C GLN A 117 -2.86 11.83 7.80
N ILE A 118 -2.71 10.50 7.88
CA ILE A 118 -2.56 9.69 6.68
C ILE A 118 -3.95 9.36 6.16
N THR A 119 -4.35 10.05 5.12
CA THR A 119 -5.68 9.89 4.53
C THR A 119 -5.67 8.95 3.33
N THR A 120 -4.51 8.71 2.70
CA THR A 120 -4.42 7.85 1.51
C THR A 120 -3.27 6.84 1.58
N PRO A 121 -3.43 5.66 0.98
CA PRO A 121 -2.37 4.64 0.92
C PRO A 121 -1.07 5.12 0.28
N THR A 122 -1.15 6.09 -0.62
CA THR A 122 0.01 6.66 -1.33
C THR A 122 0.87 7.58 -0.45
N MET A 123 0.34 8.05 0.67
CA MET A 123 1.08 8.89 1.62
C MET A 123 2.31 8.17 2.21
N PHE A 124 2.26 6.85 2.37
CA PHE A 124 3.42 6.06 2.76
C PHE A 124 4.59 6.26 1.77
N LEU A 125 4.31 6.31 0.47
CA LEU A 125 5.34 6.46 -0.57
C LEU A 125 6.12 7.78 -0.44
N VAL A 126 5.45 8.84 0.03
CA VAL A 126 6.07 10.16 0.22
C VAL A 126 6.65 10.36 1.63
N GLY A 127 6.74 9.28 2.41
CA GLY A 127 7.37 9.29 3.74
C GLY A 127 6.46 9.78 4.86
N LYS A 128 5.14 9.75 4.66
CA LYS A 128 4.18 10.05 5.71
C LYS A 128 3.67 8.77 6.36
N GLY A 129 3.48 8.80 7.69
CA GLY A 129 3.01 7.66 8.47
C GLY A 129 4.07 6.61 8.80
N ASN A 130 3.62 5.57 9.51
CA ASN A 130 4.47 4.48 9.94
C ASN A 130 3.74 3.15 9.84
N LEU A 131 4.25 2.23 9.01
CA LEU A 131 3.62 0.94 8.75
C LEU A 131 3.45 0.09 10.03
N ALA A 132 4.46 0.06 10.86
CA ALA A 132 4.44 -0.75 12.08
C ALA A 132 3.57 -0.16 13.19
N ARG A 133 3.55 1.18 13.28
CA ARG A 133 2.76 1.90 14.29
C ARG A 133 1.28 1.93 13.93
N ASP A 134 0.98 2.27 12.67
CA ASP A 134 -0.37 2.69 12.26
C ASP A 134 -1.23 1.52 11.75
N PHE A 135 -0.60 0.37 11.44
CA PHE A 135 -1.28 -0.80 10.86
C PHE A 135 -1.08 -2.07 11.67
N SER A 136 -2.07 -2.95 11.57
CA SER A 136 -1.94 -4.37 11.90
C SER A 136 -1.50 -5.10 10.63
N ALA A 137 -0.37 -5.81 10.71
CA ALA A 137 0.26 -6.46 9.57
C ALA A 137 0.01 -7.97 9.55
N SER A 138 -0.21 -8.54 8.38
CA SER A 138 -0.24 -9.99 8.15
C SER A 138 0.42 -10.34 6.82
N ILE A 139 1.17 -11.43 6.76
CA ILE A 139 1.68 -11.99 5.52
C ILE A 139 0.56 -12.79 4.86
N VAL A 140 0.33 -12.55 3.58
CA VAL A 140 -0.68 -13.23 2.79
C VAL A 140 -0.06 -13.74 1.49
N GLU A 141 -0.78 -14.64 0.80
CA GLU A 141 -0.39 -15.06 -0.55
C GLU A 141 -0.42 -13.86 -1.51
N PRO A 142 0.61 -13.71 -2.35
CA PRO A 142 0.62 -12.68 -3.39
C PRO A 142 -0.56 -12.87 -4.34
N PRO A 143 -1.11 -11.76 -4.90
CA PRO A 143 -2.15 -11.86 -5.93
C PRO A 143 -1.71 -12.68 -7.15
N ALA A 144 -2.68 -13.25 -7.85
CA ALA A 144 -2.42 -13.97 -9.09
C ALA A 144 -1.71 -13.06 -10.12
N GLY A 145 -0.65 -13.55 -10.73
CA GLY A 145 0.17 -12.80 -11.68
C GLY A 145 1.32 -12.00 -11.05
N ALA A 146 1.45 -11.98 -9.73
CA ALA A 146 2.61 -11.39 -9.07
C ALA A 146 3.91 -12.11 -9.51
N PRO A 147 5.03 -11.39 -9.70
CA PRO A 147 6.31 -12.01 -10.04
C PRO A 147 6.75 -13.06 -9.01
N ALA A 148 7.39 -14.13 -9.49
CA ALA A 148 7.85 -15.22 -8.60
C ALA A 148 8.66 -14.70 -7.40
N GLY A 149 8.42 -15.29 -6.23
CA GLY A 149 9.07 -14.92 -4.99
C GLY A 149 8.60 -13.59 -4.38
N THR A 150 7.56 -12.94 -4.94
CA THR A 150 6.98 -11.76 -4.31
C THR A 150 6.47 -12.10 -2.90
N ARG A 151 6.74 -11.22 -1.94
CA ARG A 151 6.12 -11.26 -0.60
C ARG A 151 4.99 -10.24 -0.55
N ALA A 152 3.86 -10.63 0.01
CA ALA A 152 2.71 -9.77 0.14
C ALA A 152 2.41 -9.51 1.63
N LEU A 153 2.40 -8.24 2.00
CA LEU A 153 2.10 -7.76 3.35
C LEU A 153 0.77 -7.00 3.33
N LYS A 154 -0.25 -7.62 3.93
CA LYS A 154 -1.55 -6.97 4.15
C LYS A 154 -1.49 -6.12 5.40
N LEU A 155 -1.96 -4.90 5.29
CA LEU A 155 -1.94 -3.87 6.31
C LEU A 155 -3.35 -3.34 6.53
N VAL A 156 -3.88 -3.54 7.73
CA VAL A 156 -5.20 -3.04 8.14
C VAL A 156 -4.98 -1.84 9.07
N PRO A 157 -5.52 -0.67 8.77
CA PRO A 157 -5.35 0.50 9.62
C PRO A 157 -5.88 0.24 11.03
N LYS A 158 -5.13 0.60 12.07
CA LYS A 158 -5.59 0.53 13.47
C LYS A 158 -6.67 1.56 13.78
N LYS A 159 -6.68 2.67 13.03
CA LYS A 159 -7.74 3.68 13.04
C LYS A 159 -8.48 3.60 11.71
N PRO A 160 -9.82 3.44 11.69
CA PRO A 160 -10.59 3.37 10.44
C PRO A 160 -10.30 4.55 9.51
N GLN A 161 -10.14 4.28 8.23
CA GLN A 161 -9.96 5.27 7.19
C GLN A 161 -11.24 5.36 6.35
N ARG A 162 -11.49 6.53 5.74
CA ARG A 162 -12.68 6.73 4.90
C ARG A 162 -12.48 6.21 3.48
N GLU A 163 -11.24 6.22 3.00
CA GLU A 163 -10.91 5.96 1.60
C GLU A 163 -10.52 4.51 1.33
N TYR A 164 -10.15 3.75 2.38
CA TYR A 164 -9.75 2.36 2.20
C TYR A 164 -9.90 1.55 3.49
N ASP A 165 -10.21 0.25 3.35
CA ASP A 165 -10.30 -0.69 4.47
C ASP A 165 -8.96 -1.34 4.79
N TRP A 166 -8.18 -1.64 3.76
CA TRP A 166 -6.86 -2.25 3.89
C TRP A 166 -6.01 -1.92 2.66
N LEU A 167 -4.70 -2.10 2.85
CA LEU A 167 -3.75 -2.05 1.74
C LEU A 167 -2.87 -3.30 1.76
N LEU A 168 -2.37 -3.68 0.58
CA LEU A 168 -1.44 -4.78 0.38
C LEU A 168 -0.20 -4.23 -0.31
N LEU A 169 0.96 -4.45 0.30
CA LEU A 169 2.25 -4.15 -0.31
C LEU A 169 2.86 -5.43 -0.87
N GLU A 170 3.17 -5.43 -2.15
CA GLU A 170 3.89 -6.51 -2.83
C GLU A 170 5.35 -6.09 -2.99
N VAL A 171 6.26 -6.90 -2.48
CA VAL A 171 7.69 -6.54 -2.44
C VAL A 171 8.59 -7.68 -2.92
N ALA A 172 9.73 -7.29 -3.48
CA ALA A 172 10.80 -8.22 -3.80
C ALA A 172 11.41 -8.80 -2.50
N PRO A 173 11.64 -10.12 -2.41
CA PRO A 173 11.97 -10.78 -1.14
C PRO A 173 13.33 -10.36 -0.57
N GLN A 174 14.33 -10.10 -1.42
CA GLN A 174 15.69 -9.77 -0.99
C GLN A 174 15.89 -8.26 -0.82
N THR A 175 15.37 -7.46 -1.74
CA THR A 175 15.61 -6.01 -1.78
C THR A 175 14.54 -5.20 -1.08
N LEU A 176 13.40 -5.80 -0.78
CA LEU A 176 12.17 -5.13 -0.28
C LEU A 176 11.71 -3.99 -1.21
N GLN A 177 12.11 -4.02 -2.49
CA GLN A 177 11.64 -3.06 -3.47
C GLN A 177 10.16 -3.29 -3.77
N LEU A 178 9.39 -2.20 -3.83
CA LEU A 178 7.97 -2.25 -4.11
C LEU A 178 7.72 -2.74 -5.54
N ARG A 179 6.87 -3.75 -5.66
CA ARG A 179 6.39 -4.31 -6.93
C ARG A 179 4.94 -3.99 -7.19
N GLY A 180 4.16 -3.86 -6.13
CA GLY A 180 2.74 -3.56 -6.22
C GLY A 180 2.17 -2.96 -4.95
N LEU A 181 1.04 -2.32 -5.13
CA LEU A 181 0.20 -1.76 -4.07
C LEU A 181 -1.25 -2.04 -4.42
N VAL A 182 -1.98 -2.70 -3.55
CA VAL A 182 -3.43 -2.91 -3.71
C VAL A 182 -4.15 -2.27 -2.55
N THR A 183 -5.27 -1.62 -2.83
CA THR A 183 -6.17 -1.07 -1.82
C THR A 183 -7.59 -1.55 -2.06
N SER A 184 -8.35 -1.72 -0.99
CA SER A 184 -9.79 -1.99 -1.03
C SER A 184 -10.53 -0.78 -0.51
N ASP A 185 -11.54 -0.32 -1.25
CA ASP A 185 -12.48 0.68 -0.77
C ASP A 185 -13.64 0.06 0.03
N ALA A 186 -14.42 0.90 0.71
CA ALA A 186 -15.55 0.49 1.54
C ALA A 186 -16.70 -0.16 0.74
N GLN A 187 -16.72 -0.04 -0.59
CA GLN A 187 -17.67 -0.67 -1.50
C GLN A 187 -17.14 -2.00 -2.05
N GLY A 188 -15.99 -2.47 -1.60
CA GLY A 188 -15.33 -3.69 -2.07
C GLY A 188 -14.68 -3.53 -3.44
N GLY A 189 -14.49 -2.30 -3.92
CA GLY A 189 -13.67 -2.01 -5.08
C GLY A 189 -12.18 -2.24 -4.76
N LEU A 190 -11.44 -2.68 -5.77
CA LEU A 190 -9.99 -2.92 -5.67
C LEU A 190 -9.25 -1.99 -6.62
N SER A 191 -8.30 -1.25 -6.07
CA SER A 191 -7.36 -0.42 -6.82
C SER A 191 -5.98 -1.06 -6.72
N SER A 192 -5.46 -1.58 -7.83
CA SER A 192 -4.20 -2.35 -7.89
C SER A 192 -3.18 -1.62 -8.76
N PHE A 193 -2.04 -1.30 -8.20
CA PHE A 193 -0.89 -0.74 -8.91
C PHE A 193 0.21 -1.80 -9.01
N SER A 194 0.70 -2.06 -10.20
CA SER A 194 1.95 -2.78 -10.42
C SER A 194 3.03 -1.81 -10.88
N PHE A 195 4.24 -1.92 -10.32
CA PHE A 195 5.36 -1.04 -10.61
C PHE A 195 6.45 -1.78 -11.37
N THR A 196 6.92 -1.16 -12.45
CA THR A 196 8.03 -1.64 -13.25
C THR A 196 9.09 -0.55 -13.41
N ASN A 197 10.29 -0.92 -13.79
CA ASN A 197 11.41 0.02 -13.98
C ASN A 197 11.66 0.94 -12.78
N LEU A 198 11.37 0.46 -11.56
CA LEU A 198 11.54 1.24 -10.35
C LEU A 198 13.02 1.47 -10.06
N LYS A 199 13.38 2.75 -9.92
CA LYS A 199 14.73 3.24 -9.60
C LYS A 199 14.67 4.10 -8.36
N GLU A 200 15.49 3.79 -7.36
CA GLU A 200 15.55 4.46 -6.06
C GLU A 200 16.77 5.38 -5.99
N ASN A 201 16.66 6.54 -5.33
CA ASN A 201 17.73 7.51 -5.07
C ASN A 201 18.47 7.96 -6.36
N THR A 202 17.68 8.49 -7.30
CA THR A 202 18.17 8.95 -8.61
C THR A 202 18.30 10.47 -8.71
N ASP A 203 18.17 11.19 -7.59
CA ASP A 203 18.23 12.64 -7.49
C ASP A 203 17.19 13.34 -8.40
N VAL A 204 15.93 12.89 -8.30
CA VAL A 204 14.83 13.51 -9.04
C VAL A 204 14.80 15.02 -8.79
N ALA A 205 14.81 15.81 -9.86
CA ALA A 205 14.88 17.26 -9.75
C ALA A 205 13.56 17.85 -9.21
N ASP A 206 13.64 18.88 -8.37
CA ASP A 206 12.47 19.51 -7.74
C ASP A 206 11.49 20.12 -8.75
N LYS A 207 11.98 20.58 -9.90
CA LYS A 207 11.16 21.10 -11.01
C LYS A 207 10.13 20.09 -11.54
N GLU A 208 10.38 18.79 -11.38
CA GLU A 208 9.44 17.74 -11.81
C GLU A 208 8.13 17.77 -11.00
N PHE A 209 8.14 18.36 -9.81
CA PHE A 209 6.98 18.50 -8.93
C PHE A 209 6.33 19.88 -8.99
N ALA A 210 6.81 20.76 -9.86
CA ALA A 210 6.14 22.02 -10.16
C ALA A 210 4.96 21.77 -11.10
N PHE A 211 3.83 22.42 -10.81
CA PHE A 211 2.65 22.41 -11.67
C PHE A 211 2.18 23.83 -11.95
N THR A 212 2.08 24.17 -13.21
CA THR A 212 1.50 25.43 -13.66
C THR A 212 0.12 25.16 -14.21
N ILE A 213 -0.89 25.83 -13.64
CA ILE A 213 -2.28 25.69 -14.09
C ILE A 213 -2.40 26.20 -15.52
N PRO A 214 -2.89 25.38 -16.47
CA PRO A 214 -3.05 25.81 -17.85
C PRO A 214 -4.07 26.95 -17.99
N ARG A 215 -3.92 27.79 -19.02
CA ARG A 215 -4.90 28.85 -19.29
C ARG A 215 -6.25 28.26 -19.71
N GLY A 216 -7.34 28.88 -19.25
CA GLY A 216 -8.70 28.47 -19.61
C GLY A 216 -9.17 27.18 -18.91
N VAL A 217 -8.55 26.82 -17.79
CA VAL A 217 -8.93 25.70 -16.93
C VAL A 217 -9.61 26.25 -15.68
N ASP A 218 -10.72 25.64 -15.29
CA ASP A 218 -11.42 25.96 -14.05
C ASP A 218 -10.64 25.45 -12.84
N VAL A 219 -10.53 26.29 -11.82
CA VAL A 219 -9.82 25.96 -10.58
C VAL A 219 -10.81 25.80 -9.45
N VAL A 220 -10.87 24.59 -8.90
CA VAL A 220 -11.63 24.28 -7.70
C VAL A 220 -10.66 24.14 -6.53
N THR A 221 -10.90 24.90 -5.47
CA THR A 221 -10.10 24.81 -4.24
C THR A 221 -10.99 24.29 -3.12
N ASP A 222 -10.44 23.41 -2.26
CA ASP A 222 -11.13 23.08 -1.02
C ASP A 222 -11.33 24.35 -0.20
N ALA A 223 -12.57 24.65 0.10
CA ALA A 223 -12.86 25.69 1.10
C ALA A 223 -12.25 25.22 2.42
N PRO A 224 -11.53 26.08 3.16
CA PRO A 224 -11.04 25.71 4.48
C PRO A 224 -12.24 25.28 5.32
N SER A 225 -12.22 24.05 5.81
CA SER A 225 -13.21 23.57 6.79
C SER A 225 -13.14 24.50 7.99
N ARG A 226 -14.23 25.25 8.21
CA ARG A 226 -14.42 26.10 9.39
C ARG A 226 -14.62 25.24 10.63
#